data_ca065e70e5e88108b7972f24921bbae7
#
_entry.id   ca065e70e5e88108b7972f24921bbae7
#
_cell.length_a   1.000
_cell.length_b   1.000
_cell.length_c   1.000
_cell.angle_alpha   90.00
_cell.angle_beta   90.00
_cell.angle_gamma   90.00
#
_symmetry.space_group_name_H-M   'P 1'
#
loop_
_entity.id
_entity.type
_entity.pdbx_description
1 polymer ?
#
loop_
_entity_poly.entity_id
_entity_poly.type
_entity_poly.pdbx_seq_one_letter_code
_entity_poly.pdbx_strand_id
1 'polypeptide(L)'
;MLGNEAIARGAYEAGVKVTSAYPGTPSTEVSENVVKYKEIYAEWAPNEKVATEVAIGASMAGVRSMTMMKMVGLNVASDPLFTAGYIGVNGGMVLVVADDPGIYSSQNEQDTRMIARAAMVPVVEPSDSEEARYFTKRAYELSEKYDTPVILRTTTRLAHSQGIVNLEDRVEVDDKPYERNIAKNVMMPGNAIKRHVIVEQRLKQMAEEACDLDINKVEYNDTKIGVITSGIPYQYVKEALPNASVLKLGLVHPLAKGLIKEFASKVDRLIIVEELEPVIEEQVRAMGIECDGKNIFTVQGEYSANMLKQVVLGEKVEIEQPLQAPARPPILCPGCPHRATYSVLKKLKIHAAGDIGCYTLGAVNPLGVVDTTVCMGSSISTLHGMEKAKGKDYIKNWVAVIGDSTFLHTGVNSLMNMVYNKATGTVIILDNSTTGMTGHQDHPATGKTLSGEKANIVLLDDLCRALGVKNVQIVDAFDTKKLENVIKEEVARDEVSVIIAQSPCALLKSYVPKGKCVAIPEKCKKCGLCLASGCPAITKNEDGTISIDQTLCNGCGLCMQNCHFDAIELKKKGE
;
A
#
# COMPACT_ATOMS: atom_id res chain seq x y z
N MET A 1 -4.28 0.82 22.17
CA MET A 1 -3.95 0.11 20.93
C MET A 1 -3.88 1.08 19.78
N LEU A 2 -3.04 0.82 18.78
CA LEU A 2 -3.13 1.47 17.48
C LEU A 2 -4.39 1.03 16.72
N GLY A 3 -4.87 1.82 15.77
CA GLY A 3 -6.03 1.44 14.96
C GLY A 3 -5.85 0.09 14.24
N ASN A 4 -4.67 -0.16 13.64
CA ASN A 4 -4.36 -1.44 13.02
C ASN A 4 -4.35 -2.62 14.01
N GLU A 5 -3.84 -2.42 15.24
CA GLU A 5 -3.91 -3.43 16.30
C GLU A 5 -5.36 -3.69 16.73
N ALA A 6 -6.17 -2.64 16.80
CA ALA A 6 -7.56 -2.73 17.19
C ALA A 6 -8.41 -3.49 16.14
N ILE A 7 -8.15 -3.28 14.83
CA ILE A 7 -8.76 -4.08 13.76
C ILE A 7 -8.39 -5.55 13.89
N ALA A 8 -7.12 -5.87 14.11
CA ALA A 8 -6.66 -7.25 14.32
C ALA A 8 -7.31 -7.87 15.56
N ARG A 9 -7.48 -7.10 16.65
CA ARG A 9 -8.20 -7.53 17.86
C ARG A 9 -9.68 -7.78 17.57
N GLY A 10 -10.35 -6.90 16.85
CA GLY A 10 -11.74 -7.07 16.43
C GLY A 10 -11.94 -8.32 15.57
N ALA A 11 -10.99 -8.63 14.67
CA ALA A 11 -11.01 -9.87 13.89
C ALA A 11 -10.89 -11.12 14.78
N TYR A 12 -10.00 -11.09 15.78
CA TYR A 12 -9.90 -12.16 16.76
C TYR A 12 -11.20 -12.36 17.54
N GLU A 13 -11.73 -11.28 18.10
CA GLU A 13 -13.00 -11.32 18.88
C GLU A 13 -14.19 -11.78 18.03
N ALA A 14 -14.20 -11.43 16.73
CA ALA A 14 -15.24 -11.85 15.80
C ALA A 14 -15.13 -13.31 15.34
N GLY A 15 -14.17 -14.10 15.82
CA GLY A 15 -14.06 -15.51 15.43
C GLY A 15 -13.53 -15.72 14.01
N VAL A 16 -12.73 -14.79 13.46
CA VAL A 16 -12.10 -14.94 12.14
C VAL A 16 -11.16 -16.14 12.17
N LYS A 17 -11.17 -16.94 11.09
CA LYS A 17 -10.32 -18.12 10.95
C LYS A 17 -9.22 -17.97 9.89
N VAL A 18 -9.44 -17.19 8.84
CA VAL A 18 -8.51 -17.06 7.71
C VAL A 18 -8.30 -15.60 7.35
N THR A 19 -7.02 -15.21 7.24
CA THR A 19 -6.65 -13.89 6.72
C THR A 19 -5.55 -14.01 5.67
N SER A 20 -5.64 -13.22 4.60
CA SER A 20 -4.62 -13.16 3.56
C SER A 20 -4.45 -11.72 3.10
N ALA A 21 -3.21 -11.29 2.89
CA ALA A 21 -2.88 -9.90 2.52
C ALA A 21 -1.63 -9.81 1.67
N TYR A 22 -1.48 -8.69 0.96
CA TYR A 22 -0.19 -8.23 0.45
C TYR A 22 0.25 -6.99 1.24
N PRO A 23 1.55 -6.86 1.60
CA PRO A 23 2.02 -5.74 2.40
C PRO A 23 1.81 -4.39 1.72
N GLY A 24 1.11 -3.46 2.39
CA GLY A 24 0.81 -2.13 1.86
C GLY A 24 0.54 -1.12 2.98
N THR A 25 1.49 -0.22 3.26
CA THR A 25 1.31 0.85 4.25
C THR A 25 0.18 1.80 3.82
N PRO A 26 -0.82 2.08 4.68
CA PRO A 26 -0.79 1.94 6.15
C PRO A 26 -1.48 0.69 6.73
N SER A 27 -1.87 -0.32 5.96
CA SER A 27 -2.61 -1.50 6.44
C SER A 27 -1.72 -2.70 6.87
N THR A 28 -0.42 -2.67 6.60
CA THR A 28 0.50 -3.81 6.81
C THR A 28 0.44 -4.38 8.22
N GLU A 29 0.40 -3.51 9.23
CA GLU A 29 0.45 -3.90 10.64
C GLU A 29 -0.80 -4.65 11.09
N VAL A 30 -1.93 -4.59 10.35
CA VAL A 30 -3.10 -5.43 10.65
C VAL A 30 -2.71 -6.91 10.57
N SER A 31 -2.06 -7.34 9.46
CA SER A 31 -1.59 -8.72 9.29
C SER A 31 -0.52 -9.12 10.29
N GLU A 32 0.43 -8.21 10.57
CA GLU A 32 1.51 -8.42 11.55
C GLU A 32 0.98 -8.55 12.99
N ASN A 33 -0.21 -8.05 13.27
CA ASN A 33 -0.89 -8.23 14.54
C ASN A 33 -1.82 -9.44 14.55
N VAL A 34 -2.53 -9.72 13.46
CA VAL A 34 -3.41 -10.90 13.36
C VAL A 34 -2.63 -12.19 13.55
N VAL A 35 -1.43 -12.33 12.97
CA VAL A 35 -0.60 -13.55 13.08
C VAL A 35 -0.21 -13.90 14.52
N LYS A 36 -0.34 -12.97 15.48
CA LYS A 36 -0.11 -13.23 16.91
C LYS A 36 -1.21 -14.08 17.55
N TYR A 37 -2.40 -14.16 16.94
CA TYR A 37 -3.52 -14.97 17.39
C TYR A 37 -3.47 -16.32 16.69
N LYS A 38 -3.19 -17.38 17.46
CA LYS A 38 -2.99 -18.75 16.95
C LYS A 38 -4.24 -19.39 16.34
N GLU A 39 -5.40 -18.86 16.70
CA GLU A 39 -6.72 -19.27 16.22
C GLU A 39 -7.00 -18.80 14.79
N ILE A 40 -6.15 -17.91 14.24
CA ILE A 40 -6.32 -17.32 12.92
C ILE A 40 -5.16 -17.77 12.04
N TYR A 41 -5.47 -18.43 10.94
CA TYR A 41 -4.51 -18.62 9.87
C TYR A 41 -4.26 -17.29 9.16
N ALA A 42 -2.99 -16.88 9.05
CA ALA A 42 -2.59 -15.63 8.41
C ALA A 42 -1.45 -15.86 7.42
N GLU A 43 -1.54 -15.25 6.24
CA GLU A 43 -0.53 -15.39 5.20
C GLU A 43 -0.23 -14.09 4.45
N TRP A 44 0.98 -14.01 3.88
CA TRP A 44 1.30 -13.07 2.81
C TRP A 44 1.02 -13.72 1.45
N ALA A 45 0.10 -13.14 0.69
CA ALA A 45 -0.14 -13.49 -0.70
C ALA A 45 0.83 -12.74 -1.63
N PRO A 46 1.05 -13.21 -2.87
CA PRO A 46 1.92 -12.51 -3.81
C PRO A 46 1.35 -11.17 -4.31
N ASN A 47 0.02 -10.98 -4.28
CA ASN A 47 -0.67 -9.73 -4.56
C ASN A 47 -2.08 -9.71 -3.94
N GLU A 48 -2.73 -8.54 -4.00
CA GLU A 48 -4.04 -8.31 -3.37
C GLU A 48 -5.19 -9.05 -4.05
N LYS A 49 -5.07 -9.34 -5.36
CA LYS A 49 -6.04 -10.17 -6.08
C LYS A 49 -6.07 -11.57 -5.49
N VAL A 50 -4.92 -12.20 -5.36
CA VAL A 50 -4.79 -13.55 -4.77
C VAL A 50 -5.23 -13.55 -3.30
N ALA A 51 -4.84 -12.52 -2.53
CA ALA A 51 -5.25 -12.38 -1.13
C ALA A 51 -6.78 -12.35 -1.00
N THR A 52 -7.45 -11.59 -1.86
CA THR A 52 -8.92 -11.49 -1.89
C THR A 52 -9.56 -12.81 -2.30
N GLU A 53 -9.01 -13.50 -3.28
CA GLU A 53 -9.49 -14.82 -3.73
C GLU A 53 -9.38 -15.89 -2.63
N VAL A 54 -8.29 -15.88 -1.83
CA VAL A 54 -8.14 -16.76 -0.67
C VAL A 54 -9.22 -16.47 0.38
N ALA A 55 -9.48 -15.20 0.68
CA ALA A 55 -10.54 -14.81 1.62
C ALA A 55 -11.93 -15.21 1.10
N ILE A 56 -12.21 -15.05 -0.20
CA ILE A 56 -13.45 -15.53 -0.84
C ILE A 56 -13.58 -17.05 -0.71
N GLY A 57 -12.51 -17.80 -0.96
CA GLY A 57 -12.49 -19.26 -0.83
C GLY A 57 -12.79 -19.71 0.60
N ALA A 58 -12.20 -19.05 1.60
CA ALA A 58 -12.47 -19.31 3.01
C ALA A 58 -13.93 -18.99 3.38
N SER A 59 -14.46 -17.86 2.92
CA SER A 59 -15.86 -17.49 3.08
C SER A 59 -16.79 -18.53 2.46
N MET A 60 -16.52 -19.00 1.24
CA MET A 60 -17.29 -20.06 0.58
C MET A 60 -17.26 -21.37 1.37
N ALA A 61 -16.14 -21.69 2.01
CA ALA A 61 -16.01 -22.86 2.90
C ALA A 61 -16.79 -22.70 4.22
N GLY A 62 -17.36 -21.53 4.49
CA GLY A 62 -18.27 -21.30 5.62
C GLY A 62 -17.63 -20.66 6.83
N VAL A 63 -16.40 -20.17 6.75
CA VAL A 63 -15.70 -19.52 7.87
C VAL A 63 -15.58 -18.02 7.66
N ARG A 64 -15.49 -17.26 8.76
CA ARG A 64 -15.20 -15.82 8.69
C ARG A 64 -13.79 -15.58 8.18
N SER A 65 -13.65 -14.71 7.20
CA SER A 65 -12.38 -14.40 6.54
C SER A 65 -12.13 -12.89 6.42
N MET A 66 -10.85 -12.53 6.28
CA MET A 66 -10.44 -11.13 6.12
C MET A 66 -9.34 -11.03 5.06
N THR A 67 -9.38 -9.97 4.26
CA THR A 67 -8.23 -9.52 3.47
C THR A 67 -7.92 -8.06 3.79
N MET A 68 -6.64 -7.69 3.73
CA MET A 68 -6.18 -6.35 4.08
C MET A 68 -5.28 -5.79 2.99
N MET A 69 -5.47 -4.51 2.69
CA MET A 69 -4.72 -3.83 1.64
C MET A 69 -4.77 -2.31 1.76
N LYS A 70 -3.87 -1.65 1.07
CA LYS A 70 -3.91 -0.23 0.79
C LYS A 70 -4.91 0.06 -0.34
N MET A 71 -5.36 1.32 -0.49
CA MET A 71 -6.31 1.70 -1.55
C MET A 71 -5.82 1.32 -2.97
N VAL A 72 -4.54 1.47 -3.28
CA VAL A 72 -4.01 1.06 -4.59
C VAL A 72 -4.02 -0.46 -4.77
N GLY A 73 -3.95 -1.23 -3.68
CA GLY A 73 -4.15 -2.67 -3.69
C GLY A 73 -5.59 -3.06 -4.02
N LEU A 74 -6.58 -2.24 -3.61
CA LEU A 74 -7.97 -2.44 -3.99
C LEU A 74 -8.16 -2.34 -5.52
N ASN A 75 -7.36 -1.55 -6.22
CA ASN A 75 -7.38 -1.52 -7.69
C ASN A 75 -7.00 -2.89 -8.27
N VAL A 76 -6.01 -3.57 -7.67
CA VAL A 76 -5.59 -4.93 -8.07
C VAL A 76 -6.65 -5.97 -7.70
N ALA A 77 -7.30 -5.81 -6.54
CA ALA A 77 -8.35 -6.69 -6.03
C ALA A 77 -9.75 -6.37 -6.57
N SER A 78 -9.91 -5.37 -7.45
CA SER A 78 -11.23 -4.93 -7.93
C SER A 78 -11.98 -6.04 -8.66
N ASP A 79 -11.33 -6.81 -9.52
CA ASP A 79 -11.98 -7.89 -10.26
C ASP A 79 -12.66 -8.93 -9.34
N PRO A 80 -11.96 -9.57 -8.37
CA PRO A 80 -12.63 -10.45 -7.42
C PRO A 80 -13.64 -9.72 -6.51
N LEU A 81 -13.41 -8.45 -6.13
CA LEU A 81 -14.35 -7.69 -5.32
C LEU A 81 -15.71 -7.50 -6.03
N PHE A 82 -15.70 -7.04 -7.29
CA PHE A 82 -16.93 -6.83 -8.06
C PHE A 82 -17.73 -8.13 -8.20
N THR A 83 -17.04 -9.24 -8.44
CA THR A 83 -17.70 -10.55 -8.53
C THR A 83 -18.19 -11.04 -7.17
N ALA A 84 -17.42 -10.85 -6.09
CA ALA A 84 -17.82 -11.19 -4.72
C ALA A 84 -19.07 -10.42 -4.29
N GLY A 85 -19.22 -9.16 -4.71
CA GLY A 85 -20.43 -8.37 -4.53
C GLY A 85 -21.69 -9.06 -5.07
N TYR A 86 -21.60 -9.81 -6.14
CA TYR A 86 -22.70 -10.58 -6.72
C TYR A 86 -22.87 -11.95 -6.08
N ILE A 87 -21.78 -12.70 -5.87
CA ILE A 87 -21.79 -14.05 -5.27
C ILE A 87 -22.33 -13.99 -3.83
N GLY A 88 -21.96 -12.95 -3.08
CA GLY A 88 -22.20 -12.89 -1.66
C GLY A 88 -21.25 -13.76 -0.85
N VAL A 89 -21.66 -14.16 0.34
CA VAL A 89 -20.84 -14.90 1.29
C VAL A 89 -21.53 -16.18 1.77
N ASN A 90 -20.77 -17.11 2.37
CA ASN A 90 -21.27 -18.18 3.22
C ASN A 90 -20.84 -17.90 4.67
N GLY A 91 -19.57 -17.89 4.97
CA GLY A 91 -19.02 -17.21 6.16
C GLY A 91 -18.80 -15.74 5.91
N GLY A 92 -18.94 -14.89 6.91
CA GLY A 92 -18.73 -13.44 6.76
C GLY A 92 -17.36 -13.07 6.20
N MET A 93 -17.29 -12.07 5.32
CA MET A 93 -16.05 -11.60 4.71
C MET A 93 -15.89 -10.10 4.86
N VAL A 94 -14.73 -9.67 5.35
CA VAL A 94 -14.36 -8.26 5.51
C VAL A 94 -13.08 -7.94 4.73
N LEU A 95 -13.13 -6.84 3.98
CA LEU A 95 -11.95 -6.24 3.35
C LEU A 95 -11.56 -4.99 4.15
N VAL A 96 -10.38 -5.00 4.76
CA VAL A 96 -9.81 -3.79 5.37
C VAL A 96 -9.04 -3.04 4.30
N VAL A 97 -9.49 -1.81 4.01
CA VAL A 97 -8.85 -0.97 3.00
C VAL A 97 -8.44 0.36 3.61
N ALA A 98 -7.16 0.68 3.50
CA ALA A 98 -6.60 1.89 4.07
C ALA A 98 -6.31 2.94 2.98
N ASP A 99 -7.03 4.06 3.05
CA ASP A 99 -6.78 5.25 2.24
C ASP A 99 -5.64 6.08 2.84
N ASP A 100 -5.02 6.92 2.01
CA ASP A 100 -3.86 7.74 2.38
C ASP A 100 -4.10 9.22 2.01
N PRO A 101 -5.05 9.91 2.68
CA PRO A 101 -5.24 11.34 2.48
C PRO A 101 -3.94 12.11 2.75
N GLY A 102 -3.54 12.97 1.81
CA GLY A 102 -2.27 13.69 1.87
C GLY A 102 -1.09 12.96 1.23
N ILE A 103 -1.29 11.77 0.68
CA ILE A 103 -0.28 11.04 -0.12
C ILE A 103 1.04 10.83 0.65
N TYR A 104 0.97 10.46 1.94
CA TYR A 104 2.17 10.27 2.77
C TYR A 104 3.08 9.14 2.28
N SER A 105 2.49 8.08 1.71
CA SER A 105 3.22 6.91 1.21
C SER A 105 2.66 6.34 -0.10
N SER A 106 1.92 7.14 -0.88
CA SER A 106 1.19 6.68 -2.06
C SER A 106 1.61 7.43 -3.32
N GLN A 107 1.36 6.86 -4.48
CA GLN A 107 1.61 7.49 -5.78
C GLN A 107 0.46 8.38 -6.28
N ASN A 108 -0.69 8.29 -5.67
CA ASN A 108 -1.87 9.12 -5.94
C ASN A 108 -2.80 9.12 -4.72
N GLU A 109 -3.81 9.97 -4.74
CA GLU A 109 -4.86 10.06 -3.74
C GLU A 109 -6.12 9.39 -4.31
N GLN A 110 -6.74 8.49 -3.54
CA GLN A 110 -7.91 7.74 -3.97
C GLN A 110 -8.90 7.62 -2.81
N ASP A 111 -10.18 7.47 -3.16
CA ASP A 111 -11.26 7.23 -2.21
C ASP A 111 -11.85 5.82 -2.42
N THR A 112 -11.60 4.93 -1.48
CA THR A 112 -12.12 3.56 -1.48
C THR A 112 -13.64 3.51 -1.60
N ARG A 113 -14.37 4.52 -1.07
CA ARG A 113 -15.84 4.57 -1.10
C ARG A 113 -16.39 4.63 -2.53
N MET A 114 -15.65 5.23 -3.47
CA MET A 114 -16.03 5.29 -4.89
C MET A 114 -16.01 3.91 -5.54
N ILE A 115 -14.96 3.11 -5.29
CA ILE A 115 -14.84 1.74 -5.79
C ILE A 115 -15.91 0.85 -5.15
N ALA A 116 -16.13 0.99 -3.83
CA ALA A 116 -17.14 0.25 -3.11
C ALA A 116 -18.55 0.50 -3.66
N ARG A 117 -18.89 1.76 -3.95
CA ARG A 117 -20.17 2.12 -4.60
C ARG A 117 -20.31 1.46 -5.97
N ALA A 118 -19.26 1.48 -6.79
CA ALA A 118 -19.28 0.83 -8.10
C ALA A 118 -19.39 -0.69 -8.01
N ALA A 119 -18.76 -1.31 -7.01
CA ALA A 119 -18.86 -2.74 -6.72
C ALA A 119 -20.15 -3.15 -5.99
N MET A 120 -20.97 -2.18 -5.56
CA MET A 120 -22.21 -2.39 -4.80
C MET A 120 -21.97 -3.13 -3.46
N VAL A 121 -20.87 -2.83 -2.79
CA VAL A 121 -20.41 -3.42 -1.54
C VAL A 121 -20.47 -2.39 -0.41
N PRO A 122 -21.05 -2.72 0.75
CA PRO A 122 -21.18 -1.79 1.85
C PRO A 122 -19.83 -1.41 2.46
N VAL A 123 -19.78 -0.17 3.04
CA VAL A 123 -18.60 0.38 3.68
C VAL A 123 -18.91 0.84 5.08
N VAL A 124 -18.13 0.37 6.05
CA VAL A 124 -18.11 0.88 7.42
C VAL A 124 -16.82 1.66 7.66
N GLU A 125 -16.90 2.73 8.45
CA GLU A 125 -15.80 3.67 8.63
C GLU A 125 -15.67 4.10 10.11
N PRO A 126 -14.72 3.51 10.86
CA PRO A 126 -14.50 3.85 12.28
C PRO A 126 -13.74 5.18 12.42
N SER A 127 -13.91 5.86 13.56
CA SER A 127 -13.29 7.15 13.87
C SER A 127 -12.16 7.10 14.89
N ASP A 128 -12.00 5.99 15.58
CA ASP A 128 -10.94 5.76 16.57
C ASP A 128 -10.65 4.26 16.75
N SER A 129 -9.69 3.94 17.62
CA SER A 129 -9.26 2.54 17.82
C SER A 129 -10.35 1.66 18.45
N GLU A 130 -11.20 2.19 19.34
CA GLU A 130 -12.31 1.41 19.90
C GLU A 130 -13.34 1.07 18.83
N GLU A 131 -13.69 2.03 17.99
CA GLU A 131 -14.58 1.76 16.87
C GLU A 131 -13.93 0.89 15.81
N ALA A 132 -12.61 1.00 15.58
CA ALA A 132 -11.90 0.09 14.68
C ALA A 132 -12.08 -1.37 15.10
N ARG A 133 -11.96 -1.68 16.42
CA ARG A 133 -12.25 -3.00 16.98
C ARG A 133 -13.74 -3.38 16.83
N TYR A 134 -14.61 -2.48 17.27
CA TYR A 134 -16.04 -2.76 17.33
C TYR A 134 -16.65 -2.89 15.92
N PHE A 135 -16.31 -1.98 15.00
CA PHE A 135 -16.83 -2.01 13.63
C PHE A 135 -16.31 -3.22 12.84
N THR A 136 -15.10 -3.71 13.17
CA THR A 136 -14.63 -4.98 12.61
C THR A 136 -15.60 -6.12 12.95
N LYS A 137 -16.07 -6.21 14.20
CA LYS A 137 -17.07 -7.22 14.60
C LYS A 137 -18.39 -7.00 13.89
N ARG A 138 -18.90 -5.76 13.89
CA ARG A 138 -20.17 -5.40 13.24
C ARG A 138 -20.14 -5.65 11.74
N ALA A 139 -18.98 -5.46 11.08
CA ALA A 139 -18.82 -5.73 9.65
C ALA A 139 -19.09 -7.20 9.31
N TYR A 140 -18.70 -8.16 10.17
CA TYR A 140 -19.02 -9.58 9.97
C TYR A 140 -20.53 -9.85 10.13
N GLU A 141 -21.17 -9.25 11.12
CA GLU A 141 -22.61 -9.38 11.30
C GLU A 141 -23.39 -8.81 10.11
N LEU A 142 -22.99 -7.65 9.61
CA LEU A 142 -23.56 -7.05 8.40
C LEU A 142 -23.29 -7.92 7.16
N SER A 143 -22.07 -8.44 7.02
CA SER A 143 -21.71 -9.33 5.92
C SER A 143 -22.60 -10.57 5.86
N GLU A 144 -22.81 -11.23 7.00
CA GLU A 144 -23.60 -12.45 7.08
C GLU A 144 -25.10 -12.17 6.97
N LYS A 145 -25.59 -11.06 7.55
CA LYS A 145 -27.00 -10.67 7.48
C LYS A 145 -27.44 -10.33 6.06
N TYR A 146 -26.59 -9.63 5.31
CA TYR A 146 -26.95 -9.13 3.98
C TYR A 146 -26.33 -9.92 2.82
N ASP A 147 -25.70 -11.06 3.09
CA ASP A 147 -25.08 -11.90 2.05
C ASP A 147 -24.14 -11.12 1.12
N THR A 148 -23.17 -10.40 1.70
CA THR A 148 -22.24 -9.53 0.94
C THR A 148 -20.92 -9.37 1.68
N PRO A 149 -19.76 -9.28 1.01
CA PRO A 149 -18.56 -8.78 1.67
C PRO A 149 -18.80 -7.35 2.16
N VAL A 150 -18.06 -6.93 3.19
CA VAL A 150 -18.12 -5.57 3.74
C VAL A 150 -16.72 -4.98 3.71
N ILE A 151 -16.58 -3.74 3.25
CA ILE A 151 -15.33 -2.98 3.34
C ILE A 151 -15.31 -2.23 4.68
N LEU A 152 -14.26 -2.46 5.47
CA LEU A 152 -13.89 -1.62 6.59
C LEU A 152 -12.83 -0.64 6.09
N ARG A 153 -13.26 0.61 5.87
CA ARG A 153 -12.37 1.68 5.40
C ARG A 153 -11.69 2.33 6.59
N THR A 154 -10.39 2.51 6.46
CA THR A 154 -9.59 3.26 7.42
C THR A 154 -8.70 4.28 6.66
N THR A 155 -7.99 5.12 7.40
CA THR A 155 -7.02 6.08 6.84
C THR A 155 -5.71 5.98 7.58
N THR A 156 -4.64 6.54 7.00
CA THR A 156 -3.31 6.59 7.62
C THR A 156 -3.37 7.11 9.06
N ARG A 157 -4.18 8.15 9.31
CA ARG A 157 -4.34 8.73 10.65
C ARG A 157 -4.90 7.73 11.64
N LEU A 158 -6.01 7.07 11.31
CA LEU A 158 -6.62 6.07 12.17
C LEU A 158 -5.70 4.87 12.37
N ALA A 159 -5.09 4.36 11.30
CA ALA A 159 -4.21 3.20 11.34
C ALA A 159 -3.11 3.31 12.41
N HIS A 160 -2.55 4.53 12.55
CA HIS A 160 -1.41 4.81 13.42
C HIS A 160 -1.75 5.65 14.67
N SER A 161 -3.01 6.03 14.89
CA SER A 161 -3.44 6.70 16.12
C SER A 161 -3.63 5.70 17.25
N GLN A 162 -3.27 6.10 18.47
CA GLN A 162 -3.50 5.30 19.68
C GLN A 162 -4.78 5.73 20.38
N GLY A 163 -5.57 4.75 20.81
CA GLY A 163 -6.74 4.94 21.62
C GLY A 163 -6.87 3.88 22.71
N ILE A 164 -7.77 4.13 23.67
CA ILE A 164 -8.17 3.16 24.68
C ILE A 164 -9.15 2.20 24.00
N VAL A 165 -8.94 0.90 24.19
CA VAL A 165 -9.75 -0.15 23.58
C VAL A 165 -10.23 -1.10 24.66
N ASN A 166 -11.55 -1.32 24.73
CA ASN A 166 -12.17 -2.29 25.62
C ASN A 166 -12.10 -3.67 24.99
N LEU A 167 -11.38 -4.60 25.65
CA LEU A 167 -11.19 -5.95 25.11
C LEU A 167 -12.37 -6.84 25.49
N GLU A 168 -12.78 -7.66 24.54
CA GLU A 168 -13.79 -8.70 24.74
C GLU A 168 -13.19 -10.09 24.43
N ASP A 169 -13.85 -11.13 24.88
CA ASP A 169 -13.47 -12.50 24.57
C ASP A 169 -13.77 -12.84 23.11
N ARG A 170 -13.01 -13.79 22.56
CA ARG A 170 -13.28 -14.34 21.24
C ARG A 170 -14.62 -15.07 21.24
N VAL A 171 -15.45 -14.78 20.26
CA VAL A 171 -16.67 -15.52 19.99
C VAL A 171 -16.34 -16.65 19.01
N GLU A 172 -16.48 -17.89 19.44
CA GLU A 172 -16.40 -19.01 18.50
C GLU A 172 -17.66 -19.06 17.64
N VAL A 173 -17.45 -19.06 16.33
CA VAL A 173 -18.51 -19.13 15.33
C VAL A 173 -18.44 -20.46 14.62
N ASP A 174 -19.57 -21.18 14.61
CA ASP A 174 -19.67 -22.46 13.93
C ASP A 174 -19.43 -22.32 12.42
N ASP A 175 -18.71 -23.29 11.86
CA ASP A 175 -18.48 -23.35 10.43
C ASP A 175 -19.79 -23.69 9.71
N LYS A 176 -20.17 -22.86 8.76
CA LYS A 176 -21.35 -23.12 7.94
C LYS A 176 -21.02 -24.17 6.87
N PRO A 177 -21.86 -25.19 6.68
CA PRO A 177 -21.62 -26.17 5.64
C PRO A 177 -21.65 -25.52 4.25
N TYR A 178 -20.82 -26.03 3.35
CA TYR A 178 -20.92 -25.63 1.94
C TYR A 178 -22.16 -26.28 1.30
N GLU A 179 -23.04 -25.45 0.79
CA GLU A 179 -24.18 -25.87 0.00
C GLU A 179 -23.92 -25.58 -1.49
N ARG A 180 -24.05 -26.61 -2.33
CA ARG A 180 -23.89 -26.43 -3.76
C ARG A 180 -24.99 -25.58 -4.36
N ASN A 181 -24.66 -24.35 -4.72
CA ASN A 181 -25.60 -23.41 -5.37
C ASN A 181 -24.95 -22.75 -6.60
N ILE A 182 -25.16 -23.36 -7.76
CA ILE A 182 -24.59 -22.86 -9.02
C ILE A 182 -25.15 -21.48 -9.38
N ALA A 183 -26.45 -21.25 -9.11
CA ALA A 183 -27.09 -19.98 -9.42
C ALA A 183 -26.53 -18.80 -8.60
N LYS A 184 -26.04 -19.08 -7.37
CA LYS A 184 -25.39 -18.11 -6.49
C LYS A 184 -23.89 -17.97 -6.80
N ASN A 185 -23.19 -19.10 -6.95
CA ASN A 185 -21.71 -19.12 -6.90
C ASN A 185 -21.04 -19.07 -8.27
N VAL A 186 -21.78 -19.20 -9.38
CA VAL A 186 -21.23 -19.19 -10.74
C VAL A 186 -21.85 -18.05 -11.54
N MET A 187 -21.08 -16.99 -11.73
CA MET A 187 -21.54 -15.76 -12.41
C MET A 187 -21.50 -15.89 -13.93
N MET A 188 -22.30 -16.81 -14.47
CA MET A 188 -22.68 -16.78 -15.89
C MET A 188 -23.73 -15.67 -16.12
N PRO A 189 -23.85 -15.09 -17.33
CA PRO A 189 -24.77 -13.99 -17.61
C PRO A 189 -26.20 -14.21 -17.09
N GLY A 190 -26.78 -15.39 -17.28
CA GLY A 190 -28.12 -15.72 -16.82
C GLY A 190 -28.29 -15.76 -15.29
N ASN A 191 -27.22 -16.10 -14.55
CA ASN A 191 -27.19 -16.04 -13.08
C ASN A 191 -26.94 -14.61 -12.61
N ALA A 192 -25.99 -13.90 -13.24
CA ALA A 192 -25.63 -12.53 -12.89
C ALA A 192 -26.82 -11.58 -13.00
N ILE A 193 -27.66 -11.69 -14.05
CA ILE A 193 -28.88 -10.90 -14.20
C ILE A 193 -29.81 -11.04 -12.97
N LYS A 194 -29.99 -12.28 -12.49
CA LYS A 194 -30.83 -12.56 -11.33
C LYS A 194 -30.19 -12.07 -10.02
N ARG A 195 -28.87 -12.27 -9.89
CA ARG A 195 -28.12 -11.78 -8.73
C ARG A 195 -28.11 -10.27 -8.67
N HIS A 196 -28.07 -9.56 -9.79
CA HIS A 196 -28.13 -8.09 -9.80
C HIS A 196 -29.39 -7.56 -9.10
N VAL A 197 -30.53 -8.18 -9.33
CA VAL A 197 -31.78 -7.81 -8.62
C VAL A 197 -31.64 -7.98 -7.11
N ILE A 198 -31.00 -9.07 -6.66
CA ILE A 198 -30.77 -9.32 -5.23
C ILE A 198 -29.80 -8.28 -4.65
N VAL A 199 -28.73 -7.95 -5.38
CA VAL A 199 -27.75 -6.91 -4.98
C VAL A 199 -28.42 -5.56 -4.79
N GLU A 200 -29.28 -5.14 -5.73
CA GLU A 200 -30.05 -3.89 -5.64
C GLU A 200 -31.01 -3.89 -4.43
N GLN A 201 -31.73 -4.99 -4.24
CA GLN A 201 -32.70 -5.11 -3.15
C GLN A 201 -32.03 -5.06 -1.78
N ARG A 202 -30.91 -5.79 -1.59
CA ARG A 202 -30.21 -5.79 -0.29
C ARG A 202 -29.62 -4.42 0.06
N LEU A 203 -29.10 -3.66 -0.94
CA LEU A 203 -28.61 -2.31 -0.70
C LEU A 203 -29.74 -1.37 -0.26
N LYS A 204 -30.93 -1.49 -0.86
CA LYS A 204 -32.12 -0.74 -0.43
C LYS A 204 -32.52 -1.10 0.98
N GLN A 205 -32.65 -2.38 1.28
CA GLN A 205 -32.97 -2.89 2.61
C GLN A 205 -31.93 -2.40 3.64
N MET A 206 -30.64 -2.53 3.33
CA MET A 206 -29.58 -2.06 4.21
C MET A 206 -29.66 -0.55 4.45
N ALA A 207 -29.96 0.26 3.43
CA ALA A 207 -30.10 1.71 3.58
C ALA A 207 -31.29 2.11 4.48
N GLU A 208 -32.37 1.33 4.48
CA GLU A 208 -33.53 1.53 5.36
C GLU A 208 -33.17 1.13 6.80
N GLU A 209 -32.62 -0.06 6.98
CA GLU A 209 -32.23 -0.59 8.31
C GLU A 209 -31.02 0.15 8.92
N ALA A 210 -30.22 0.85 8.09
CA ALA A 210 -29.12 1.67 8.55
C ALA A 210 -29.53 2.81 9.48
N CYS A 211 -30.79 3.20 9.45
CA CYS A 211 -31.33 4.25 10.35
C CYS A 211 -31.27 3.83 11.83
N ASP A 212 -31.35 2.52 12.11
CA ASP A 212 -31.37 1.95 13.45
C ASP A 212 -30.06 1.26 13.84
N LEU A 213 -29.03 1.35 12.99
CA LEU A 213 -27.73 0.74 13.30
C LEU A 213 -27.00 1.52 14.40
N ASP A 214 -26.53 0.82 15.39
CA ASP A 214 -25.78 1.34 16.55
C ASP A 214 -24.43 1.99 16.21
N ILE A 215 -23.91 1.70 15.01
CA ILE A 215 -22.69 2.33 14.48
C ILE A 215 -22.94 3.74 13.91
N ASN A 216 -24.20 4.11 13.64
CA ASN A 216 -24.61 5.46 13.29
C ASN A 216 -25.09 6.18 14.56
N LYS A 217 -24.53 7.33 14.87
CA LYS A 217 -24.81 8.05 16.11
C LYS A 217 -25.29 9.46 15.84
N VAL A 218 -26.35 9.89 16.53
CA VAL A 218 -26.82 11.27 16.51
C VAL A 218 -26.57 11.90 17.87
N GLU A 219 -25.93 13.04 17.86
CA GLU A 219 -25.66 13.85 19.03
C GLU A 219 -26.28 15.24 18.82
N TYR A 220 -27.39 15.53 19.49
CA TYR A 220 -28.00 16.87 19.43
C TYR A 220 -27.42 17.75 20.54
N ASN A 221 -26.86 18.92 20.13
CA ASN A 221 -26.40 20.00 21.00
C ASN A 221 -27.08 21.31 20.54
N ASP A 222 -26.32 22.32 20.09
CA ASP A 222 -26.84 23.51 19.44
C ASP A 222 -27.28 23.15 18.00
N THR A 223 -28.50 23.51 17.63
CA THR A 223 -29.05 23.21 16.30
C THR A 223 -28.66 24.23 15.22
N LYS A 224 -27.97 25.33 15.59
CA LYS A 224 -27.49 26.31 14.61
C LYS A 224 -26.57 25.72 13.57
N ILE A 225 -25.71 24.79 13.99
CA ILE A 225 -24.82 24.05 13.10
C ILE A 225 -25.04 22.56 13.32
N GLY A 226 -25.44 21.86 12.26
CA GLY A 226 -25.45 20.42 12.17
C GLY A 226 -24.33 19.92 11.26
N VAL A 227 -23.61 18.89 11.70
CA VAL A 227 -22.52 18.29 10.93
C VAL A 227 -22.83 16.83 10.66
N ILE A 228 -22.77 16.41 9.40
CA ILE A 228 -22.73 14.99 9.02
C ILE A 228 -21.27 14.64 8.71
N THR A 229 -20.75 13.58 9.33
CA THR A 229 -19.35 13.18 9.20
C THR A 229 -19.19 11.67 9.38
N SER A 230 -18.02 11.15 9.06
CA SER A 230 -17.60 9.75 9.26
C SER A 230 -16.10 9.66 9.53
N GLY A 231 -15.65 8.52 10.01
CA GLY A 231 -14.23 8.26 10.19
C GLY A 231 -13.50 9.29 11.06
N ILE A 232 -12.24 9.49 10.79
CA ILE A 232 -11.37 10.41 11.55
C ILE A 232 -11.87 11.87 11.55
N PRO A 233 -12.48 12.43 10.50
CA PRO A 233 -13.07 13.77 10.53
C PRO A 233 -14.04 14.02 11.68
N TYR A 234 -14.70 12.97 12.20
CA TYR A 234 -15.53 13.10 13.41
C TYR A 234 -14.74 13.63 14.60
N GLN A 235 -13.51 13.17 14.82
CA GLN A 235 -12.66 13.65 15.91
C GLN A 235 -12.31 15.14 15.75
N TYR A 236 -12.04 15.57 14.51
CA TYR A 236 -11.78 16.99 14.22
C TYR A 236 -13.02 17.86 14.45
N VAL A 237 -14.20 17.35 14.09
CA VAL A 237 -15.48 18.05 14.35
C VAL A 237 -15.71 18.21 15.85
N LYS A 238 -15.51 17.16 16.65
CA LYS A 238 -15.69 17.22 18.11
C LYS A 238 -14.74 18.22 18.79
N GLU A 239 -13.52 18.33 18.29
CA GLU A 239 -12.53 19.29 18.80
C GLU A 239 -12.81 20.73 18.35
N ALA A 240 -13.13 20.92 17.07
CA ALA A 240 -13.31 22.25 16.47
C ALA A 240 -14.67 22.88 16.78
N LEU A 241 -15.71 22.05 16.80
CA LEU A 241 -17.12 22.47 16.89
C LEU A 241 -17.84 21.75 18.05
N PRO A 242 -17.38 21.92 19.31
CA PRO A 242 -17.89 21.12 20.45
C PRO A 242 -19.39 21.32 20.74
N ASN A 243 -19.97 22.43 20.29
CA ASN A 243 -21.38 22.74 20.49
C ASN A 243 -22.26 22.34 19.29
N ALA A 244 -21.70 21.94 18.16
CA ALA A 244 -22.49 21.54 17.00
C ALA A 244 -23.26 20.23 17.27
N SER A 245 -24.45 20.11 16.68
CA SER A 245 -25.12 18.81 16.57
C SER A 245 -24.41 17.96 15.50
N VAL A 246 -24.23 16.66 15.78
CA VAL A 246 -23.45 15.78 14.91
C VAL A 246 -24.23 14.52 14.58
N LEU A 247 -24.37 14.21 13.30
CA LEU A 247 -24.70 12.89 12.80
C LEU A 247 -23.41 12.21 12.34
N LYS A 248 -22.94 11.25 13.11
CA LYS A 248 -21.81 10.40 12.78
C LYS A 248 -22.29 9.16 12.07
N LEU A 249 -21.85 8.97 10.83
CA LEU A 249 -22.12 7.79 10.04
C LEU A 249 -21.01 6.75 10.21
N GLY A 250 -21.33 5.60 10.79
CA GLY A 250 -20.45 4.45 10.81
C GLY A 250 -20.61 3.58 9.55
N LEU A 251 -21.84 3.48 9.00
CA LEU A 251 -22.11 2.93 7.68
C LEU A 251 -22.21 4.08 6.67
N VAL A 252 -21.19 4.19 5.78
CA VAL A 252 -21.09 5.27 4.80
C VAL A 252 -21.53 4.87 3.38
N HIS A 253 -21.78 3.60 3.17
CA HIS A 253 -22.44 3.06 1.98
C HIS A 253 -23.13 1.74 2.30
N PRO A 254 -24.43 1.60 1.98
CA PRO A 254 -25.36 2.64 1.56
C PRO A 254 -25.69 3.58 2.72
N LEU A 255 -26.07 4.83 2.40
CA LEU A 255 -26.39 5.84 3.43
C LEU A 255 -27.76 5.60 4.09
N ALA A 256 -27.86 5.89 5.38
CA ALA A 256 -29.07 5.94 6.19
C ALA A 256 -29.94 7.16 5.82
N LYS A 257 -30.61 7.12 4.68
CA LYS A 257 -31.32 8.27 4.10
C LYS A 257 -32.40 8.86 5.01
N GLY A 258 -33.13 8.01 5.76
CA GLY A 258 -34.15 8.44 6.71
C GLY A 258 -33.54 9.27 7.84
N LEU A 259 -32.47 8.74 8.44
CA LEU A 259 -31.74 9.38 9.55
C LEU A 259 -31.13 10.73 9.10
N ILE A 260 -30.56 10.79 7.90
CA ILE A 260 -30.00 12.02 7.32
C ILE A 260 -31.08 13.08 7.13
N LYS A 261 -32.25 12.72 6.58
CA LYS A 261 -33.37 13.65 6.39
C LYS A 261 -33.90 14.17 7.72
N GLU A 262 -34.06 13.30 8.69
CA GLU A 262 -34.49 13.66 10.04
C GLU A 262 -33.51 14.64 10.69
N PHE A 263 -32.22 14.30 10.67
CA PHE A 263 -31.19 15.16 11.23
C PHE A 263 -31.14 16.54 10.56
N ALA A 264 -31.13 16.57 9.22
CA ALA A 264 -31.09 17.81 8.45
C ALA A 264 -32.29 18.74 8.74
N SER A 265 -33.46 18.18 9.00
CA SER A 265 -34.66 18.98 9.32
C SER A 265 -34.62 19.66 10.69
N LYS A 266 -33.66 19.31 11.56
CA LYS A 266 -33.53 19.80 12.93
C LYS A 266 -32.38 20.79 13.14
N VAL A 267 -31.67 21.17 12.08
CA VAL A 267 -30.55 22.09 12.14
C VAL A 267 -30.70 23.24 11.15
N ASP A 268 -30.21 24.42 11.51
CA ASP A 268 -30.34 25.63 10.68
C ASP A 268 -29.34 25.65 9.52
N ARG A 269 -28.11 25.20 9.73
CA ARG A 269 -27.05 25.08 8.73
C ARG A 269 -26.47 23.69 8.77
N LEU A 270 -26.52 22.98 7.64
CA LEU A 270 -25.95 21.65 7.50
C LEU A 270 -24.58 21.71 6.83
N ILE A 271 -23.60 21.05 7.43
CA ILE A 271 -22.23 20.94 6.91
C ILE A 271 -21.85 19.47 6.79
N ILE A 272 -21.32 19.07 5.64
CA ILE A 272 -20.74 17.73 5.45
C ILE A 272 -19.22 17.84 5.61
N VAL A 273 -18.69 17.09 6.55
CA VAL A 273 -17.24 17.05 6.82
C VAL A 273 -16.73 15.65 6.50
N GLU A 274 -16.12 15.52 5.35
CA GLU A 274 -15.52 14.26 4.85
C GLU A 274 -14.22 14.56 4.09
N GLU A 275 -13.19 13.73 4.29
CA GLU A 275 -11.94 13.79 3.53
C GLU A 275 -12.12 13.16 2.15
N LEU A 276 -11.22 13.51 1.21
CA LEU A 276 -11.21 13.03 -0.17
C LEU A 276 -12.47 13.45 -0.97
N GLU A 277 -13.12 12.52 -1.64
CA GLU A 277 -14.23 12.80 -2.56
C GLU A 277 -15.56 13.11 -1.82
N PRO A 278 -16.47 13.89 -2.45
CA PRO A 278 -17.76 14.28 -1.86
C PRO A 278 -18.79 13.14 -1.86
N VAL A 279 -18.45 11.98 -1.33
CA VAL A 279 -19.28 10.75 -1.42
C VAL A 279 -20.57 10.87 -0.60
N ILE A 280 -20.49 11.46 0.59
CA ILE A 280 -21.67 11.72 1.44
C ILE A 280 -22.42 12.94 0.92
N GLU A 281 -21.70 14.04 0.65
CA GLU A 281 -22.26 15.30 0.19
C GLU A 281 -23.10 15.14 -1.08
N GLU A 282 -22.58 14.49 -2.12
CA GLU A 282 -23.31 14.26 -3.37
C GLU A 282 -24.63 13.54 -3.15
N GLN A 283 -24.64 12.53 -2.28
CA GLN A 283 -25.85 11.77 -1.99
C GLN A 283 -26.85 12.59 -1.13
N VAL A 284 -26.36 13.42 -0.20
CA VAL A 284 -27.20 14.33 0.59
C VAL A 284 -27.85 15.38 -0.33
N ARG A 285 -27.05 15.98 -1.24
CA ARG A 285 -27.58 16.92 -2.25
C ARG A 285 -28.58 16.26 -3.21
N ALA A 286 -28.34 15.01 -3.60
CA ALA A 286 -29.27 14.23 -4.43
C ALA A 286 -30.61 13.93 -3.73
N MET A 287 -30.71 14.05 -2.39
CA MET A 287 -31.96 13.98 -1.64
C MET A 287 -32.72 15.32 -1.62
N GLY A 288 -32.20 16.38 -2.25
CA GLY A 288 -32.74 17.73 -2.23
C GLY A 288 -32.44 18.51 -0.95
N ILE A 289 -31.40 18.11 -0.20
CA ILE A 289 -30.98 18.76 1.05
C ILE A 289 -29.85 19.74 0.72
N GLU A 290 -30.01 21.01 1.08
CA GLU A 290 -28.93 21.99 0.99
C GLU A 290 -27.90 21.77 2.10
N CYS A 291 -26.63 21.82 1.73
CA CYS A 291 -25.52 21.67 2.68
C CYS A 291 -24.25 22.34 2.17
N ASP A 292 -23.40 22.75 3.09
CA ASP A 292 -22.01 23.08 2.80
C ASP A 292 -21.17 21.78 2.80
N GLY A 293 -20.11 21.75 2.03
CA GLY A 293 -19.18 20.61 1.92
C GLY A 293 -17.94 21.05 1.14
N LYS A 294 -17.68 20.45 -0.02
CA LYS A 294 -16.50 20.79 -0.84
C LYS A 294 -16.55 22.20 -1.47
N ASN A 295 -17.66 22.91 -1.36
CA ASN A 295 -17.70 24.34 -1.68
C ASN A 295 -16.92 25.20 -0.67
N ILE A 296 -16.70 24.71 0.55
CA ILE A 296 -15.90 25.38 1.60
C ILE A 296 -14.66 24.59 2.02
N PHE A 297 -14.62 23.28 1.78
CA PHE A 297 -13.49 22.42 2.10
C PHE A 297 -12.77 21.95 0.83
N THR A 298 -11.47 21.67 0.97
CA THR A 298 -10.67 21.05 -0.09
C THR A 298 -11.02 19.58 -0.28
N VAL A 299 -10.78 19.03 -1.49
CA VAL A 299 -10.76 17.59 -1.75
C VAL A 299 -9.38 16.97 -1.48
N GLN A 300 -8.36 17.78 -1.25
CA GLN A 300 -6.98 17.36 -1.12
C GLN A 300 -6.56 17.23 0.34
N GLY A 301 -5.88 16.15 0.65
CA GLY A 301 -5.18 15.98 1.90
C GLY A 301 -6.05 15.64 3.12
N GLU A 302 -5.38 15.55 4.26
CA GLU A 302 -6.02 15.39 5.56
C GLU A 302 -6.67 16.70 6.03
N TYR A 303 -7.78 16.56 6.75
CA TYR A 303 -8.36 17.66 7.50
C TYR A 303 -7.73 17.80 8.90
N SER A 304 -8.06 18.88 9.56
CA SER A 304 -7.66 19.14 10.96
C SER A 304 -8.69 19.99 11.68
N ALA A 305 -8.69 19.94 13.01
CA ALA A 305 -9.53 20.80 13.82
C ALA A 305 -9.29 22.29 13.53
N ASN A 306 -8.05 22.68 13.30
CA ASN A 306 -7.69 24.06 12.95
C ASN A 306 -8.29 24.49 11.61
N MET A 307 -8.26 23.62 10.60
CA MET A 307 -8.93 23.89 9.30
C MET A 307 -10.43 24.12 9.50
N LEU A 308 -11.09 23.29 10.30
CA LEU A 308 -12.52 23.42 10.59
C LEU A 308 -12.84 24.75 11.31
N LYS A 309 -12.04 25.12 12.32
CA LYS A 309 -12.18 26.42 13.02
C LYS A 309 -12.06 27.60 12.06
N GLN A 310 -11.07 27.55 11.17
CA GLN A 310 -10.87 28.61 10.17
C GLN A 310 -12.04 28.69 9.18
N VAL A 311 -12.45 27.55 8.61
CA VAL A 311 -13.44 27.50 7.53
C VAL A 311 -14.87 27.73 8.04
N VAL A 312 -15.23 27.13 9.17
CA VAL A 312 -16.62 27.14 9.68
C VAL A 312 -16.88 28.33 10.59
N LEU A 313 -15.93 28.67 11.48
CA LEU A 313 -16.08 29.73 12.49
C LEU A 313 -15.44 31.06 12.06
N GLY A 314 -14.61 31.06 11.00
CA GLY A 314 -13.86 32.25 10.59
C GLY A 314 -12.75 32.63 11.57
N GLU A 315 -12.36 31.72 12.45
CA GLU A 315 -11.30 31.97 13.45
C GLU A 315 -9.93 32.11 12.79
N LYS A 316 -9.16 33.10 13.22
CA LYS A 316 -7.75 33.19 12.87
C LYS A 316 -6.98 32.25 13.78
N VAL A 317 -6.64 31.09 13.28
CA VAL A 317 -5.75 30.16 14.00
C VAL A 317 -4.32 30.63 13.76
N GLU A 318 -3.64 31.07 14.82
CA GLU A 318 -2.20 31.31 14.76
C GLU A 318 -1.50 29.96 14.66
N ILE A 319 -1.05 29.64 13.46
CA ILE A 319 -0.16 28.50 13.25
C ILE A 319 1.23 29.00 13.66
N GLU A 320 1.75 28.50 14.77
CA GLU A 320 3.18 28.68 15.08
C GLU A 320 3.98 28.28 13.84
N GLN A 321 4.76 29.21 13.32
CA GLN A 321 5.57 28.91 12.14
C GLN A 321 6.44 27.71 12.48
N PRO A 322 6.36 26.60 11.71
CA PRO A 322 7.19 25.46 11.99
C PRO A 322 8.65 25.90 11.95
N LEU A 323 9.42 25.50 12.96
CA LEU A 323 10.88 25.68 12.95
C LEU A 323 11.37 25.28 11.56
N GLN A 324 12.14 26.15 10.90
CA GLN A 324 12.70 25.85 9.57
C GLN A 324 13.68 24.68 9.70
N ALA A 325 13.14 23.48 9.76
CA ALA A 325 13.94 22.27 9.70
C ALA A 325 14.36 22.01 8.25
N PRO A 326 15.62 21.63 8.00
CA PRO A 326 16.02 21.26 6.65
C PRO A 326 15.17 20.08 6.15
N ALA A 327 14.73 20.17 4.89
CA ALA A 327 13.97 19.11 4.25
C ALA A 327 14.75 17.79 4.28
N ARG A 328 14.08 16.72 4.66
CA ARG A 328 14.64 15.35 4.70
C ARG A 328 13.87 14.45 3.73
N PRO A 329 14.10 14.59 2.41
CA PRO A 329 13.44 13.72 1.45
C PRO A 329 13.85 12.25 1.68
N PRO A 330 12.97 11.28 1.36
CA PRO A 330 13.33 9.88 1.44
C PRO A 330 14.48 9.58 0.47
N ILE A 331 15.46 8.82 0.96
CA ILE A 331 16.63 8.39 0.19
C ILE A 331 16.90 6.90 0.44
N LEU A 332 17.59 6.25 -0.49
CA LEU A 332 18.07 4.89 -0.29
C LEU A 332 19.01 4.81 0.94
N CYS A 333 18.93 3.72 1.70
CA CYS A 333 19.70 3.53 2.93
C CYS A 333 21.23 3.45 2.69
N PRO A 334 22.07 3.68 3.72
CA PRO A 334 23.49 3.34 3.64
C PRO A 334 23.66 1.85 3.34
N GLY A 335 24.51 1.52 2.36
CA GLY A 335 24.76 0.14 1.95
C GLY A 335 23.60 -0.55 1.23
N CYS A 336 22.59 0.20 0.79
CA CYS A 336 21.52 -0.35 -0.03
C CYS A 336 22.07 -0.91 -1.37
N PRO A 337 21.76 -2.17 -1.75
CA PRO A 337 22.27 -2.77 -2.99
C PRO A 337 21.77 -2.06 -4.25
N HIS A 338 20.58 -1.47 -4.23
CA HIS A 338 20.03 -0.74 -5.37
C HIS A 338 20.92 0.42 -5.82
N ARG A 339 21.68 1.05 -4.90
CA ARG A 339 22.64 2.11 -5.23
C ARG A 339 23.73 1.63 -6.20
N ALA A 340 24.19 0.40 -6.01
CA ALA A 340 25.25 -0.16 -6.84
C ALA A 340 24.77 -0.29 -8.30
N THR A 341 23.60 -0.89 -8.51
CA THR A 341 23.00 -1.02 -9.84
C THR A 341 22.75 0.34 -10.48
N TYR A 342 22.17 1.29 -9.76
CA TYR A 342 21.92 2.63 -10.29
C TYR A 342 23.20 3.44 -10.56
N SER A 343 24.25 3.25 -9.78
CA SER A 343 25.56 3.86 -10.07
C SER A 343 26.12 3.35 -11.39
N VAL A 344 25.94 2.07 -11.71
CA VAL A 344 26.36 1.47 -12.98
C VAL A 344 25.51 2.00 -14.14
N LEU A 345 24.17 1.99 -14.01
CA LEU A 345 23.27 2.50 -15.04
C LEU A 345 23.55 3.98 -15.36
N LYS A 346 23.76 4.80 -14.32
CA LYS A 346 24.14 6.20 -14.49
C LYS A 346 25.45 6.37 -15.24
N LYS A 347 26.49 5.59 -14.89
CA LYS A 347 27.78 5.58 -15.59
C LYS A 347 27.62 5.22 -17.05
N LEU A 348 26.75 4.30 -17.38
CA LEU A 348 26.45 3.84 -18.74
C LEU A 348 25.49 4.76 -19.49
N LYS A 349 24.89 5.76 -18.82
CA LYS A 349 23.86 6.65 -19.38
C LYS A 349 22.64 5.85 -19.88
N ILE A 350 22.26 4.83 -19.17
CA ILE A 350 21.10 3.98 -19.45
C ILE A 350 19.90 4.50 -18.63
N HIS A 351 18.78 4.68 -19.28
CA HIS A 351 17.49 5.06 -18.70
C HIS A 351 16.80 3.84 -18.10
N ALA A 352 16.00 4.04 -17.06
CA ALA A 352 15.23 2.98 -16.47
C ALA A 352 13.73 3.27 -16.50
N ALA A 353 12.97 2.40 -17.16
CA ALA A 353 11.57 2.23 -16.89
C ALA A 353 11.47 1.55 -15.52
N GLY A 354 11.09 2.31 -14.50
CA GLY A 354 11.08 1.88 -13.12
C GLY A 354 9.75 1.34 -12.66
N ASP A 355 9.75 0.83 -11.44
CA ASP A 355 8.60 0.22 -10.77
C ASP A 355 8.46 0.73 -9.33
N ILE A 356 7.49 0.24 -8.59
CA ILE A 356 7.15 0.70 -7.24
C ILE A 356 7.86 -0.15 -6.17
N GLY A 357 8.68 0.49 -5.37
CA GLY A 357 9.44 -0.10 -4.26
C GLY A 357 10.53 0.85 -3.78
N CYS A 358 11.40 0.44 -2.86
CA CYS A 358 12.54 1.26 -2.40
C CYS A 358 13.36 1.79 -3.58
N TYR A 359 13.49 1.01 -4.62
CA TYR A 359 14.27 1.34 -5.82
C TYR A 359 13.66 2.45 -6.69
N THR A 360 12.39 2.85 -6.49
CA THR A 360 11.82 4.08 -7.07
C THR A 360 12.66 5.31 -6.71
N LEU A 361 13.30 5.28 -5.53
CA LEU A 361 14.20 6.34 -5.08
C LEU A 361 15.48 6.50 -5.93
N GLY A 362 15.69 5.63 -6.90
CA GLY A 362 16.68 5.82 -7.98
C GLY A 362 16.39 7.03 -8.87
N ALA A 363 15.18 7.58 -8.84
CA ALA A 363 14.82 8.84 -9.49
C ALA A 363 15.40 10.07 -8.78
N VAL A 364 15.74 9.95 -7.49
CA VAL A 364 16.23 11.08 -6.68
C VAL A 364 17.71 11.31 -6.91
N ASN A 365 18.10 12.60 -7.00
CA ASN A 365 19.50 12.97 -7.08
C ASN A 365 20.32 12.49 -5.87
N PRO A 366 21.60 12.12 -6.03
CA PRO A 366 22.41 12.22 -7.24
C PRO A 366 22.30 11.03 -8.21
N LEU A 367 21.46 10.03 -7.96
CA LEU A 367 21.30 8.89 -8.86
C LEU A 367 20.62 9.30 -10.17
N GLY A 368 19.34 9.69 -10.12
CA GLY A 368 18.61 10.27 -11.26
C GLY A 368 18.54 9.35 -12.48
N VAL A 369 18.25 8.04 -12.28
CA VAL A 369 18.28 7.01 -13.34
C VAL A 369 16.88 6.50 -13.70
N VAL A 370 15.96 6.52 -12.73
CA VAL A 370 14.58 6.08 -12.96
C VAL A 370 13.79 7.23 -13.57
N ASP A 371 13.28 7.02 -14.78
CA ASP A 371 12.59 8.05 -15.56
C ASP A 371 11.07 7.92 -15.49
N THR A 372 10.54 6.71 -15.27
CA THR A 372 9.10 6.45 -15.23
C THR A 372 8.73 5.48 -14.12
N THR A 373 7.55 5.67 -13.52
CA THR A 373 6.87 4.68 -12.68
C THR A 373 5.36 4.81 -12.89
N VAL A 374 4.64 3.70 -12.92
CA VAL A 374 3.18 3.70 -13.09
C VAL A 374 2.51 2.96 -11.93
N CYS A 375 2.62 1.64 -11.88
CA CYS A 375 2.07 0.79 -10.83
C CYS A 375 2.97 -0.43 -10.64
N MET A 376 2.73 -1.22 -9.61
CA MET A 376 3.53 -2.43 -9.34
C MET A 376 3.49 -3.39 -10.52
N GLY A 377 4.68 -3.78 -11.00
CA GLY A 377 4.89 -4.70 -12.13
C GLY A 377 4.86 -4.06 -13.51
N SER A 378 4.68 -2.73 -13.61
CA SER A 378 4.50 -2.05 -14.91
C SER A 378 5.79 -1.78 -15.68
N SER A 379 6.95 -1.76 -15.03
CA SER A 379 8.22 -1.37 -15.67
C SER A 379 8.51 -2.16 -16.95
N ILE A 380 8.31 -3.47 -16.89
CA ILE A 380 8.54 -4.41 -17.99
C ILE A 380 7.58 -4.12 -19.16
N SER A 381 6.28 -3.99 -18.87
CA SER A 381 5.27 -3.68 -19.89
C SER A 381 5.44 -2.28 -20.47
N THR A 382 5.91 -1.32 -19.67
CA THR A 382 6.22 0.05 -20.14
C THR A 382 7.36 0.04 -21.14
N LEU A 383 8.47 -0.66 -20.83
CA LEU A 383 9.60 -0.83 -21.76
C LEU A 383 9.15 -1.52 -23.05
N HIS A 384 8.34 -2.58 -22.93
CA HIS A 384 7.76 -3.28 -24.07
C HIS A 384 6.90 -2.36 -24.94
N GLY A 385 6.04 -1.55 -24.33
CA GLY A 385 5.23 -0.57 -25.04
C GLY A 385 6.06 0.47 -25.80
N MET A 386 7.16 0.96 -25.19
CA MET A 386 8.10 1.87 -25.83
C MET A 386 8.76 1.22 -27.06
N GLU A 387 9.17 -0.05 -26.95
CA GLU A 387 9.73 -0.81 -28.06
C GLU A 387 8.74 -0.94 -29.22
N LYS A 388 7.50 -1.32 -28.92
CA LYS A 388 6.47 -1.49 -29.98
C LYS A 388 6.09 -0.17 -30.64
N ALA A 389 6.18 0.94 -29.90
CA ALA A 389 5.88 2.27 -30.43
C ALA A 389 7.00 2.86 -31.30
N LYS A 390 8.28 2.63 -30.95
CA LYS A 390 9.43 3.29 -31.55
C LYS A 390 10.49 2.33 -32.13
N GLY A 391 10.29 1.03 -31.94
CA GLY A 391 11.21 -0.01 -32.38
C GLY A 391 12.36 -0.25 -31.39
N LYS A 392 13.09 -1.35 -31.63
CA LYS A 392 14.19 -1.81 -30.77
C LYS A 392 15.33 -0.82 -30.62
N ASP A 393 15.60 -0.03 -31.65
CA ASP A 393 16.67 0.96 -31.59
C ASP A 393 16.42 2.07 -30.58
N TYR A 394 15.14 2.40 -30.32
CA TYR A 394 14.77 3.38 -29.33
C TYR A 394 15.09 2.93 -27.91
N ILE A 395 14.90 1.64 -27.62
CA ILE A 395 15.11 1.10 -26.27
C ILE A 395 16.54 0.63 -25.99
N LYS A 396 17.49 0.80 -26.91
CA LYS A 396 18.90 0.39 -26.72
C LYS A 396 19.57 1.01 -25.48
N ASN A 397 19.11 2.20 -25.08
CA ASN A 397 19.59 2.88 -23.88
C ASN A 397 18.58 2.80 -22.73
N TRP A 398 17.67 1.83 -22.75
CA TRP A 398 16.65 1.63 -21.73
C TRP A 398 16.71 0.21 -21.15
N VAL A 399 16.39 0.11 -19.87
CA VAL A 399 16.13 -1.16 -19.19
C VAL A 399 14.83 -1.05 -18.38
N ALA A 400 14.17 -2.18 -18.14
CA ALA A 400 13.13 -2.24 -17.10
C ALA A 400 13.81 -2.60 -15.77
N VAL A 401 13.46 -1.90 -14.70
CA VAL A 401 13.99 -2.17 -13.36
C VAL A 401 12.84 -2.47 -12.41
N ILE A 402 12.90 -3.63 -11.74
CA ILE A 402 11.85 -4.13 -10.85
C ILE A 402 12.45 -4.83 -9.64
N GLY A 403 11.84 -4.73 -8.46
CA GLY A 403 12.25 -5.48 -7.27
C GLY A 403 11.75 -6.93 -7.30
N ASP A 404 12.36 -7.80 -6.51
CA ASP A 404 12.03 -9.21 -6.36
C ASP A 404 10.56 -9.45 -5.95
N SER A 405 10.09 -8.80 -4.90
CA SER A 405 8.69 -8.89 -4.46
C SER A 405 7.73 -8.35 -5.53
N THR A 406 8.03 -7.22 -6.14
CA THR A 406 7.20 -6.61 -7.19
C THR A 406 7.18 -7.45 -8.47
N PHE A 407 8.29 -8.12 -8.79
CA PHE A 407 8.33 -9.08 -9.90
C PHE A 407 7.34 -10.23 -9.67
N LEU A 408 7.31 -10.79 -8.45
CA LEU A 408 6.35 -11.84 -8.08
C LEU A 408 4.92 -11.33 -7.96
N HIS A 409 4.73 -10.04 -7.66
CA HIS A 409 3.40 -9.42 -7.56
C HIS A 409 2.67 -9.45 -8.93
N THR A 410 3.25 -8.86 -9.96
CA THR A 410 2.65 -8.78 -11.31
C THR A 410 3.68 -8.76 -12.44
N GLY A 411 4.98 -8.62 -12.13
CA GLY A 411 6.04 -8.56 -13.14
C GLY A 411 6.19 -9.86 -13.95
N VAL A 412 5.86 -11.01 -13.36
CA VAL A 412 5.86 -12.33 -14.04
C VAL A 412 5.00 -12.31 -15.28
N ASN A 413 3.79 -11.77 -15.20
CA ASN A 413 2.86 -11.68 -16.33
C ASN A 413 3.40 -10.73 -17.42
N SER A 414 4.03 -9.63 -17.00
CA SER A 414 4.63 -8.67 -17.93
C SER A 414 5.82 -9.27 -18.68
N LEU A 415 6.68 -10.05 -18.01
CA LEU A 415 7.79 -10.75 -18.63
C LEU A 415 7.32 -11.83 -19.61
N MET A 416 6.33 -12.62 -19.20
CA MET A 416 5.69 -13.61 -20.08
C MET A 416 5.14 -12.95 -21.35
N ASN A 417 4.48 -11.81 -21.24
CA ASN A 417 3.96 -11.05 -22.37
C ASN A 417 5.08 -10.56 -23.31
N MET A 418 6.20 -10.06 -22.77
CA MET A 418 7.36 -9.67 -23.59
C MET A 418 7.92 -10.84 -24.41
N VAL A 419 8.13 -11.99 -23.74
CA VAL A 419 8.67 -13.19 -24.40
C VAL A 419 7.70 -13.71 -25.48
N TYR A 420 6.41 -13.84 -25.14
CA TYR A 420 5.37 -14.32 -26.04
C TYR A 420 5.27 -13.44 -27.30
N ASN A 421 5.36 -12.14 -27.17
CA ASN A 421 5.27 -11.18 -28.27
C ASN A 421 6.62 -10.87 -28.93
N LYS A 422 7.65 -11.69 -28.70
CA LYS A 422 8.98 -11.58 -29.31
C LYS A 422 9.55 -10.16 -29.20
N ALA A 423 9.48 -9.60 -28.01
CA ALA A 423 10.10 -8.33 -27.72
C ALA A 423 11.62 -8.48 -27.60
N THR A 424 12.29 -7.36 -27.55
CA THR A 424 13.69 -7.25 -27.14
C THR A 424 13.74 -6.44 -25.84
N GLY A 425 14.90 -6.23 -25.28
CA GLY A 425 15.08 -5.40 -24.10
C GLY A 425 15.44 -6.20 -22.86
N THR A 426 16.12 -5.51 -21.96
CA THR A 426 16.70 -6.08 -20.76
C THR A 426 15.88 -5.71 -19.54
N VAL A 427 15.55 -6.71 -18.73
CA VAL A 427 14.90 -6.55 -17.43
C VAL A 427 15.94 -6.77 -16.33
N ILE A 428 16.06 -5.83 -15.40
CA ILE A 428 16.91 -5.95 -14.21
C ILE A 428 16.03 -6.16 -12.99
N ILE A 429 16.09 -7.36 -12.42
CA ILE A 429 15.44 -7.68 -11.16
C ILE A 429 16.41 -7.33 -10.03
N LEU A 430 16.01 -6.41 -9.16
CA LEU A 430 16.77 -6.00 -7.98
C LEU A 430 16.37 -6.88 -6.81
N ASP A 431 17.08 -7.98 -6.63
CA ASP A 431 16.83 -8.93 -5.55
C ASP A 431 17.55 -8.50 -4.27
N ASN A 432 16.77 -7.98 -3.31
CA ASN A 432 17.25 -7.64 -1.98
C ASN A 432 16.71 -8.59 -0.88
N SER A 433 16.07 -9.67 -1.29
CA SER A 433 15.56 -10.76 -0.44
C SER A 433 14.54 -10.29 0.62
N THR A 434 13.71 -9.27 0.28
CA THR A 434 12.65 -8.80 1.18
C THR A 434 11.73 -7.78 0.48
N THR A 435 10.49 -7.68 0.94
CA THR A 435 9.60 -6.55 0.62
C THR A 435 9.97 -5.36 1.51
N GLY A 436 11.01 -4.61 1.09
CA GLY A 436 11.71 -3.66 1.97
C GLY A 436 10.92 -2.41 2.36
N MET A 437 10.13 -1.83 1.43
CA MET A 437 9.48 -0.53 1.61
C MET A 437 8.41 -0.54 2.73
N THR A 438 7.74 -1.64 2.93
CA THR A 438 6.61 -1.79 3.86
C THR A 438 6.99 -2.37 5.23
N GLY A 439 8.29 -2.68 5.48
CA GLY A 439 8.77 -3.16 6.76
C GLY A 439 9.50 -4.50 6.73
N HIS A 440 10.03 -4.91 5.57
CA HIS A 440 10.84 -6.13 5.40
C HIS A 440 10.05 -7.44 5.50
N GLN A 441 8.85 -7.49 4.94
CA GLN A 441 8.04 -8.69 4.90
C GLN A 441 8.64 -9.75 3.97
N ASP A 442 8.38 -11.01 4.33
CA ASP A 442 8.73 -12.16 3.50
C ASP A 442 7.81 -12.26 2.27
N HIS A 443 8.31 -12.92 1.21
CA HIS A 443 7.59 -13.20 -0.03
C HIS A 443 8.05 -14.56 -0.60
N PRO A 444 7.42 -15.12 -1.64
CA PRO A 444 7.72 -16.49 -2.10
C PRO A 444 9.19 -16.82 -2.42
N ALA A 445 10.04 -15.81 -2.70
CA ALA A 445 11.47 -16.03 -2.93
C ALA A 445 12.33 -15.96 -1.65
N THR A 446 11.76 -15.64 -0.47
CA THR A 446 12.52 -15.57 0.79
C THR A 446 12.53 -16.88 1.59
N GLY A 447 11.56 -17.78 1.32
CA GLY A 447 11.46 -19.10 1.93
C GLY A 447 10.90 -19.12 3.35
N LYS A 448 10.11 -18.10 3.73
CA LYS A 448 9.39 -18.04 5.01
C LYS A 448 7.96 -17.56 4.81
N THR A 449 7.04 -18.12 5.60
CA THR A 449 5.66 -17.66 5.71
C THR A 449 5.54 -16.46 6.67
N LEU A 450 4.36 -15.84 6.73
CA LEU A 450 4.07 -14.78 7.70
C LEU A 450 4.22 -15.25 9.15
N SER A 451 3.88 -16.52 9.44
CA SER A 451 4.09 -17.14 10.77
C SER A 451 5.56 -17.44 11.08
N GLY A 452 6.47 -17.25 10.12
CA GLY A 452 7.90 -17.54 10.26
C GLY A 452 8.30 -18.99 9.96
N GLU A 453 7.36 -19.82 9.52
CA GLU A 453 7.62 -21.22 9.14
C GLU A 453 8.43 -21.28 7.84
N LYS A 454 9.26 -22.34 7.71
CA LYS A 454 10.00 -22.57 6.48
C LYS A 454 9.05 -22.95 5.34
N ALA A 455 9.19 -22.26 4.22
CA ALA A 455 8.42 -22.50 3.00
C ALA A 455 9.34 -22.85 1.82
N ASN A 456 8.74 -23.36 0.75
CA ASN A 456 9.44 -23.54 -0.51
C ASN A 456 9.86 -22.19 -1.09
N ILE A 457 11.05 -22.14 -1.68
CA ILE A 457 11.61 -20.94 -2.30
C ILE A 457 11.33 -20.96 -3.79
N VAL A 458 10.78 -19.88 -4.30
CA VAL A 458 10.69 -19.63 -5.74
C VAL A 458 12.02 -19.04 -6.20
N LEU A 459 12.78 -19.80 -7.00
CA LEU A 459 14.02 -19.32 -7.60
C LEU A 459 13.68 -18.42 -8.80
N LEU A 460 14.10 -17.16 -8.74
CA LEU A 460 13.73 -16.14 -9.73
C LEU A 460 14.30 -16.44 -11.12
N ASP A 461 15.53 -16.98 -11.19
CA ASP A 461 16.16 -17.36 -12.45
C ASP A 461 15.48 -18.57 -13.11
N ASP A 462 15.12 -19.59 -12.34
CA ASP A 462 14.36 -20.74 -12.83
C ASP A 462 12.98 -20.29 -13.35
N LEU A 463 12.32 -19.41 -12.61
CA LEU A 463 11.03 -18.84 -13.04
C LEU A 463 11.18 -18.06 -14.36
N CYS A 464 12.18 -17.20 -14.49
CA CYS A 464 12.43 -16.47 -15.74
C CYS A 464 12.71 -17.42 -16.91
N ARG A 465 13.49 -18.49 -16.69
CA ARG A 465 13.76 -19.52 -17.71
C ARG A 465 12.49 -20.29 -18.09
N ALA A 466 11.67 -20.64 -17.12
CA ALA A 466 10.38 -21.30 -17.34
C ALA A 466 9.41 -20.45 -18.18
N LEU A 467 9.50 -19.12 -18.08
CA LEU A 467 8.75 -18.17 -18.93
C LEU A 467 9.32 -18.05 -20.35
N GLY A 468 10.42 -18.74 -20.66
CA GLY A 468 11.03 -18.76 -21.99
C GLY A 468 12.18 -17.78 -22.21
N VAL A 469 12.65 -17.12 -21.17
CA VAL A 469 13.85 -16.25 -21.25
C VAL A 469 15.11 -17.14 -21.35
N LYS A 470 15.88 -16.99 -22.43
CA LYS A 470 17.10 -17.77 -22.65
C LYS A 470 18.29 -17.21 -21.90
N ASN A 471 18.38 -15.88 -21.82
CA ASN A 471 19.52 -15.16 -21.23
C ASN A 471 19.14 -14.63 -19.85
N VAL A 472 19.51 -15.38 -18.82
CA VAL A 472 19.30 -15.01 -17.41
C VAL A 472 20.64 -15.02 -16.70
N GLN A 473 21.05 -13.87 -16.18
CA GLN A 473 22.32 -13.66 -15.48
C GLN A 473 22.08 -13.31 -14.01
N ILE A 474 22.80 -13.95 -13.09
CA ILE A 474 22.80 -13.57 -11.67
C ILE A 474 24.14 -12.89 -11.37
N VAL A 475 24.10 -11.69 -10.80
CA VAL A 475 25.28 -10.89 -10.49
C VAL A 475 25.14 -10.31 -9.08
N ASP A 476 26.22 -10.36 -8.28
CA ASP A 476 26.26 -9.58 -7.04
C ASP A 476 26.16 -8.08 -7.37
N ALA A 477 25.16 -7.41 -6.82
CA ALA A 477 24.92 -6.00 -7.07
C ALA A 477 26.14 -5.12 -6.73
N PHE A 478 26.97 -5.53 -5.75
CA PHE A 478 28.18 -4.82 -5.36
C PHE A 478 29.42 -5.18 -6.18
N ASP A 479 29.37 -6.17 -7.07
CA ASP A 479 30.41 -6.34 -8.10
C ASP A 479 30.09 -5.43 -9.30
N THR A 480 30.31 -4.13 -9.12
CA THR A 480 29.92 -3.12 -10.12
C THR A 480 30.63 -3.29 -11.45
N LYS A 481 31.85 -3.85 -11.47
CA LYS A 481 32.60 -4.12 -12.70
C LYS A 481 31.98 -5.25 -13.51
N LYS A 482 31.65 -6.37 -12.85
CA LYS A 482 30.95 -7.48 -13.50
C LYS A 482 29.56 -7.08 -13.96
N LEU A 483 28.83 -6.37 -13.10
CA LEU A 483 27.47 -5.88 -13.43
C LEU A 483 27.49 -4.94 -14.64
N GLU A 484 28.49 -4.02 -14.74
CA GLU A 484 28.66 -3.15 -15.90
C GLU A 484 28.86 -3.94 -17.19
N ASN A 485 29.70 -4.95 -17.16
CA ASN A 485 29.97 -5.79 -18.34
C ASN A 485 28.72 -6.56 -18.76
N VAL A 486 28.03 -7.19 -17.81
CA VAL A 486 26.80 -7.93 -18.07
C VAL A 486 25.68 -7.01 -18.62
N ILE A 487 25.49 -5.82 -18.06
CA ILE A 487 24.50 -4.86 -18.59
C ILE A 487 24.84 -4.49 -20.04
N LYS A 488 26.10 -4.18 -20.36
CA LYS A 488 26.53 -3.86 -21.74
C LYS A 488 26.26 -5.02 -22.72
N GLU A 489 26.49 -6.23 -22.29
CA GLU A 489 26.25 -7.43 -23.09
C GLU A 489 24.77 -7.64 -23.34
N GLU A 490 23.95 -7.59 -22.26
CA GLU A 490 22.53 -7.93 -22.33
C GLU A 490 21.71 -6.86 -23.06
N VAL A 491 22.01 -5.57 -22.92
CA VAL A 491 21.29 -4.50 -23.66
C VAL A 491 21.61 -4.49 -25.16
N ALA A 492 22.69 -5.14 -25.57
CA ALA A 492 23.05 -5.29 -26.99
C ALA A 492 22.34 -6.47 -27.68
N ARG A 493 21.59 -7.30 -26.93
CA ARG A 493 20.91 -8.47 -27.49
C ARG A 493 19.63 -8.08 -28.26
N ASP A 494 19.31 -8.85 -29.27
CA ASP A 494 18.08 -8.74 -30.06
C ASP A 494 16.95 -9.66 -29.54
N GLU A 495 17.01 -10.04 -28.27
CA GLU A 495 15.99 -10.86 -27.60
C GLU A 495 15.84 -10.42 -26.11
N VAL A 496 14.75 -10.86 -25.48
CA VAL A 496 14.53 -10.56 -24.04
C VAL A 496 15.65 -11.18 -23.21
N SER A 497 16.22 -10.38 -22.32
CA SER A 497 17.21 -10.84 -21.34
C SER A 497 16.85 -10.38 -19.94
N VAL A 498 17.30 -11.13 -18.92
CA VAL A 498 17.07 -10.83 -17.51
C VAL A 498 18.39 -10.82 -16.76
N ILE A 499 18.61 -9.76 -15.99
CA ILE A 499 19.72 -9.65 -15.04
C ILE A 499 19.13 -9.62 -13.63
N ILE A 500 19.52 -10.56 -12.78
CA ILE A 500 19.17 -10.57 -11.35
C ILE A 500 20.36 -9.96 -10.61
N ALA A 501 20.22 -8.70 -10.22
CA ALA A 501 21.21 -7.98 -9.41
C ALA A 501 20.92 -8.28 -7.93
N GLN A 502 21.62 -9.25 -7.38
CA GLN A 502 21.31 -9.84 -6.08
C GLN A 502 22.27 -9.34 -4.99
N SER A 503 21.71 -8.86 -3.89
CA SER A 503 22.41 -8.68 -2.62
C SER A 503 21.41 -8.35 -1.52
N PRO A 504 21.53 -8.90 -0.30
CA PRO A 504 20.53 -8.74 0.74
C PRO A 504 20.37 -7.27 1.18
N CYS A 505 19.17 -6.91 1.58
CA CYS A 505 18.89 -5.59 2.15
C CYS A 505 19.75 -5.35 3.40
N ALA A 506 20.40 -4.19 3.47
CA ALA A 506 21.28 -3.82 4.57
C ALA A 506 20.59 -3.63 5.93
N LEU A 507 19.24 -3.59 5.94
CA LEU A 507 18.43 -3.45 7.14
C LEU A 507 17.85 -4.78 7.65
N LEU A 508 18.07 -5.90 6.95
CA LEU A 508 17.67 -7.20 7.45
C LEU A 508 18.42 -7.54 8.74
N LYS A 509 17.73 -8.13 9.70
CA LYS A 509 18.34 -8.58 10.98
C LYS A 509 19.47 -9.59 10.76
N SER A 510 19.41 -10.36 9.67
CA SER A 510 20.43 -11.34 9.26
C SER A 510 21.63 -10.72 8.53
N TYR A 511 21.56 -9.42 8.17
CA TYR A 511 22.64 -8.77 7.45
C TYR A 511 23.87 -8.57 8.34
N VAL A 512 25.03 -9.01 7.87
CA VAL A 512 26.30 -8.86 8.57
C VAL A 512 27.16 -7.81 7.87
N PRO A 513 27.40 -6.64 8.50
CA PRO A 513 28.29 -5.63 7.94
C PRO A 513 29.71 -6.14 7.70
N LYS A 514 30.28 -5.86 6.53
CA LYS A 514 31.64 -6.30 6.15
C LYS A 514 32.75 -5.53 6.89
N GLY A 515 32.41 -4.45 7.56
CA GLY A 515 33.34 -3.54 8.22
C GLY A 515 32.90 -2.09 8.11
N LYS A 516 33.82 -1.16 8.06
CA LYS A 516 33.58 0.29 7.90
C LYS A 516 34.51 0.85 6.83
N CYS A 517 33.97 1.61 5.89
CA CYS A 517 34.84 2.38 4.98
C CYS A 517 35.37 3.64 5.69
N VAL A 518 36.62 3.94 5.46
CA VAL A 518 37.32 5.10 6.04
C VAL A 518 37.93 5.92 4.92
N ALA A 519 37.76 7.22 4.97
CA ALA A 519 38.41 8.15 4.02
C ALA A 519 39.87 8.40 4.45
N ILE A 520 40.76 8.48 3.47
CA ILE A 520 42.17 8.86 3.62
C ILE A 520 42.35 10.25 3.02
N PRO A 521 42.30 11.33 3.84
CA PRO A 521 42.29 12.71 3.35
C PRO A 521 43.49 13.04 2.46
N GLU A 522 44.67 12.50 2.77
CA GLU A 522 45.94 12.76 2.04
C GLU A 522 45.90 12.24 0.61
N LYS A 523 45.15 11.19 0.37
CA LYS A 523 44.95 10.61 -0.97
C LYS A 523 43.77 11.24 -1.71
N CYS A 524 42.89 11.96 -1.02
CA CYS A 524 41.66 12.51 -1.61
C CYS A 524 41.97 13.64 -2.60
N LYS A 525 41.58 13.44 -3.88
CA LYS A 525 41.72 14.46 -4.95
C LYS A 525 40.51 15.37 -5.08
N LYS A 526 39.56 15.34 -4.11
CA LYS A 526 38.39 16.24 -4.04
C LYS A 526 37.46 16.16 -5.27
N CYS A 527 37.53 15.07 -6.03
CA CYS A 527 36.80 14.89 -7.30
C CYS A 527 35.29 14.61 -7.12
N GLY A 528 34.83 14.20 -5.94
CA GLY A 528 33.43 13.95 -5.64
C GLY A 528 32.84 12.67 -6.24
N LEU A 529 33.58 11.81 -6.93
CA LEU A 529 33.06 10.59 -7.56
C LEU A 529 32.40 9.64 -6.57
N CYS A 530 32.90 9.54 -5.34
CA CYS A 530 32.30 8.73 -4.27
C CYS A 530 30.91 9.23 -3.85
N LEU A 531 30.67 10.57 -3.96
CA LEU A 531 29.38 11.18 -3.64
C LEU A 531 28.31 10.82 -4.69
N ALA A 532 28.71 10.46 -5.92
CA ALA A 532 27.77 10.12 -6.98
C ALA A 532 26.93 8.88 -6.66
N SER A 533 27.36 8.04 -5.71
CA SER A 533 26.55 6.93 -5.17
C SER A 533 25.34 7.40 -4.35
N GLY A 534 25.30 8.68 -3.95
CA GLY A 534 24.24 9.24 -3.09
C GLY A 534 24.18 8.65 -1.68
N CYS A 535 25.26 7.97 -1.21
CA CYS A 535 25.24 7.33 0.11
C CYS A 535 25.19 8.38 1.23
N PRO A 536 24.19 8.33 2.16
CA PRO A 536 24.06 9.32 3.22
C PRO A 536 25.16 9.25 4.27
N ALA A 537 25.95 8.18 4.29
CA ALA A 537 27.12 8.09 5.16
C ALA A 537 28.33 8.91 4.65
N ILE A 538 28.28 9.46 3.42
CA ILE A 538 29.39 10.20 2.83
C ILE A 538 29.04 11.67 2.75
N THR A 539 29.88 12.51 3.34
CA THR A 539 29.74 13.98 3.32
C THR A 539 30.96 14.65 2.71
N LYS A 540 30.75 15.79 2.08
CA LYS A 540 31.84 16.66 1.59
C LYS A 540 32.19 17.67 2.67
N ASN A 541 33.46 17.75 3.02
CA ASN A 541 34.00 18.71 3.98
C ASN A 541 34.18 20.10 3.32
N GLU A 542 34.34 21.13 4.15
CA GLU A 542 34.57 22.51 3.67
C GLU A 542 35.82 22.64 2.78
N ASP A 543 36.87 21.90 3.10
CA ASP A 543 38.12 21.87 2.29
C ASP A 543 37.98 21.07 0.99
N GLY A 544 36.80 20.49 0.72
CA GLY A 544 36.50 19.69 -0.46
C GLY A 544 36.85 18.20 -0.34
N THR A 545 37.50 17.75 0.71
CA THR A 545 37.71 16.33 1.01
C THR A 545 36.39 15.66 1.39
N ILE A 546 36.40 14.34 1.60
CA ILE A 546 35.21 13.62 2.07
C ILE A 546 35.43 13.05 3.47
N SER A 547 34.35 12.92 4.20
CA SER A 547 34.29 12.12 5.43
C SER A 547 33.21 11.03 5.32
N ILE A 548 33.38 9.98 6.08
CA ILE A 548 32.44 8.85 6.12
C ILE A 548 31.98 8.66 7.56
N ASP A 549 30.68 8.83 7.79
CA ASP A 549 30.06 8.60 9.08
C ASP A 549 30.14 7.12 9.45
N GLN A 550 30.87 6.83 10.51
CA GLN A 550 31.14 5.48 10.99
C GLN A 550 29.90 4.85 11.67
N THR A 551 28.92 5.64 12.08
CA THR A 551 27.67 5.13 12.65
C THR A 551 26.75 4.60 11.56
N LEU A 552 26.73 5.25 10.41
CA LEU A 552 25.90 4.90 9.25
C LEU A 552 26.55 3.89 8.32
N CYS A 553 27.86 3.90 8.15
CA CYS A 553 28.56 3.02 7.22
C CYS A 553 28.45 1.55 7.62
N ASN A 554 28.13 0.66 6.67
CA ASN A 554 28.09 -0.79 6.85
C ASN A 554 29.17 -1.55 6.05
N GLY A 555 30.12 -0.83 5.43
CA GLY A 555 31.26 -1.41 4.74
C GLY A 555 30.93 -2.10 3.40
N CYS A 556 29.87 -1.71 2.70
CA CYS A 556 29.51 -2.29 1.39
C CYS A 556 30.55 -2.10 0.29
N GLY A 557 31.46 -1.12 0.43
CA GLY A 557 32.58 -0.91 -0.49
C GLY A 557 32.24 -0.16 -1.81
N LEU A 558 31.00 0.27 -2.03
CA LEU A 558 30.61 0.95 -3.26
C LEU A 558 31.41 2.25 -3.49
N CYS A 559 31.62 3.04 -2.44
CA CYS A 559 32.42 4.27 -2.51
C CYS A 559 33.89 4.02 -2.85
N MET A 560 34.45 2.86 -2.44
CA MET A 560 35.81 2.46 -2.83
C MET A 560 35.90 2.17 -4.31
N GLN A 561 34.92 1.44 -4.87
CA GLN A 561 34.88 1.13 -6.32
C GLN A 561 34.71 2.39 -7.18
N ASN A 562 34.10 3.43 -6.63
CA ASN A 562 33.97 4.74 -7.32
C ASN A 562 35.21 5.63 -7.13
N CYS A 563 36.15 5.28 -6.27
CA CYS A 563 37.36 6.07 -6.02
C CYS A 563 38.52 5.58 -6.88
N HIS A 564 38.99 6.42 -7.82
CA HIS A 564 40.13 6.09 -8.67
C HIS A 564 41.48 6.39 -8.02
N PHE A 565 41.51 6.86 -6.77
CA PHE A 565 42.73 7.35 -6.11
C PHE A 565 43.08 6.57 -4.84
N ASP A 566 42.37 5.45 -4.57
CA ASP A 566 42.53 4.64 -3.35
C ASP A 566 42.44 5.47 -2.05
N ALA A 567 41.60 6.52 -2.10
CA ALA A 567 41.40 7.44 -0.98
C ALA A 567 40.32 6.95 0.00
N ILE A 568 39.81 5.74 -0.18
CA ILE A 568 38.85 5.09 0.72
C ILE A 568 39.28 3.64 0.90
N GLU A 569 39.39 3.21 2.14
CA GLU A 569 39.73 1.83 2.52
C GLU A 569 38.65 1.19 3.37
N LEU A 570 38.55 -0.14 3.34
CA LEU A 570 37.68 -0.93 4.19
C LEU A 570 38.47 -1.42 5.40
N LYS A 571 38.10 -0.95 6.60
CA LYS A 571 38.57 -1.54 7.86
C LYS A 571 37.62 -2.64 8.28
N LYS A 572 38.13 -3.85 8.41
CA LYS A 572 37.34 -5.01 8.87
C LYS A 572 36.99 -4.89 10.34
N LYS A 573 35.94 -5.57 10.77
CA LYS A 573 35.51 -5.59 12.17
C LYS A 573 36.61 -6.27 13.01
N GLY A 574 37.28 -5.52 13.87
CA GLY A 574 38.39 -6.02 14.72
C GLY A 574 39.76 -5.46 14.35
N GLU A 575 39.90 -4.72 13.25
CA GLU A 575 41.06 -3.85 12.94
C GLU A 575 40.71 -2.41 13.36
#